data_12a0debcba04a92684be68f5023fb6e2
#
_entry.id   12a0debcba04a92684be68f5023fb6e2
#
_cell.length_a   1.000
_cell.length_b   1.000
_cell.length_c   1.000
_cell.angle_alpha   90.00
_cell.angle_beta   90.00
_cell.angle_gamma   90.00
#
_symmetry.space_group_name_H-M   'P 1'
#
loop_
_entity.id
_entity.type
_entity.pdbx_description
1 polymer ?
#
loop_
_entity_poly.entity_id
_entity_poly.type
_entity_poly.pdbx_seq_one_letter_code
_entity_poly.pdbx_strand_id
1 'polypeptide(L)'
;GCLLLWLLPSILRALDSRPRSMLCQQSPTKVSCKGVGLQKFPKELGQGIKHLELSNNFIQNLSDSYMPGFGQLEYLDMCFNQLEAMSATTLAQLPRLQSFLLGSNHLDRNFLANGEAFRVLRNIQVLDLSGNNLESHMAGWYISNLTSLRVLDLSGNKITKLLAGTFQSTPGLRELDLSNNYVMEIQAGAFEPLQELEVVNLALNSIHCISGFSLTQLRVLNLSYNALELFTSEEGAEPYLLQVLDLSHNRLLYFPELPKVHDLTHLNLSNNLIASLLPGSHRLEDFVLPYKEMGRFNRTVRPTAALTHLADLDLSNNRLELFPFTFFHSLGSLHSLSLAKNCLREVARESFTNGTEPADPSPAPAEQTELSVRSLDLHSNALRVLPRWFFDSLPQLETTDLGSNSLQPCESQGSDQGRALGGGSHVPVPGDTCTPFYNVPRLRHLSLHENNITRLHPHAFNRTPLLSLDLSGNRDLSVPRGALGELELSLQKLSLRGNQMDESRAALPCLRALRVLDLAGNRLSLLPAGLSCSPLESLDVRNNSLQTLGKLVSRSHSLREVSLAGNPFSCCSLGWLDS
;
A
#
# COMPACT_ATOMS: atom_id res chain seq x y z
N GLY A 1 49.54 16.93 -40.18
CA GLY A 1 48.57 16.63 -39.11
C GLY A 1 47.18 17.26 -39.30
N CYS A 2 46.78 17.67 -40.56
CA CYS A 2 45.46 18.33 -40.77
C CYS A 2 44.57 17.64 -41.82
N LEU A 3 44.80 16.38 -42.16
CA LEU A 3 44.00 15.66 -43.17
C LEU A 3 43.05 14.62 -42.58
N LEU A 4 43.08 14.36 -41.24
CA LEU A 4 42.22 13.39 -40.58
C LEU A 4 40.92 13.98 -40.00
N LEU A 5 40.79 15.32 -39.90
CA LEU A 5 39.61 15.99 -39.34
C LEU A 5 38.46 16.20 -40.34
N TRP A 6 38.70 16.00 -41.65
CA TRP A 6 37.68 16.16 -42.71
C TRP A 6 36.97 14.85 -43.08
N LEU A 7 37.45 13.69 -42.62
CA LEU A 7 36.83 12.40 -42.89
C LEU A 7 35.84 11.95 -41.80
N LEU A 8 35.90 12.53 -40.60
CA LEU A 8 34.99 12.22 -39.49
C LEU A 8 33.51 12.55 -39.76
N PRO A 9 33.15 13.68 -40.41
CA PRO A 9 31.74 13.95 -40.74
C PRO A 9 31.20 13.03 -41.84
N SER A 10 32.04 12.54 -42.75
CA SER A 10 31.63 11.65 -43.85
C SER A 10 31.43 10.20 -43.35
N ILE A 11 32.23 9.75 -42.39
CA ILE A 11 32.11 8.43 -41.80
C ILE A 11 30.90 8.40 -40.84
N LEU A 12 30.62 9.47 -40.10
CA LEU A 12 29.40 9.61 -39.30
C LEU A 12 28.12 9.69 -40.16
N ARG A 13 28.19 10.34 -41.36
CA ARG A 13 27.08 10.34 -42.32
C ARG A 13 26.92 9.00 -43.04
N ALA A 14 27.96 8.21 -43.22
CA ALA A 14 27.88 6.87 -43.81
C ALA A 14 27.34 5.82 -42.85
N LEU A 15 27.52 6.02 -41.53
CA LEU A 15 26.86 5.19 -40.49
C LEU A 15 25.36 5.48 -40.32
N ASP A 16 24.89 6.67 -40.76
CA ASP A 16 23.50 7.10 -40.70
C ASP A 16 22.67 6.69 -41.92
N SER A 17 23.25 6.01 -42.90
CA SER A 17 22.58 5.60 -44.15
C SER A 17 21.97 4.19 -44.11
N ARG A 18 22.14 3.44 -43.04
CA ARG A 18 21.39 2.17 -42.86
C ARG A 18 19.96 2.49 -42.48
N PRO A 19 18.96 1.86 -43.14
CA PRO A 19 17.58 2.03 -42.70
C PRO A 19 17.49 1.61 -41.22
N ARG A 20 16.99 2.52 -40.36
CA ARG A 20 16.88 2.29 -38.90
C ARG A 20 16.06 1.05 -38.54
N SER A 21 15.25 0.56 -39.46
CA SER A 21 14.56 -0.74 -39.38
C SER A 21 15.49 -1.95 -39.27
N MET A 22 16.76 -1.85 -39.69
CA MET A 22 17.77 -2.89 -39.51
C MET A 22 18.28 -3.00 -38.05
N LEU A 23 17.95 -2.03 -37.18
CA LEU A 23 18.28 -2.07 -35.76
C LEU A 23 17.18 -2.79 -34.93
N CYS A 24 16.09 -3.21 -35.55
CA CYS A 24 15.00 -3.88 -34.88
C CYS A 24 15.37 -5.33 -34.53
N GLN A 25 14.97 -5.76 -33.34
CA GLN A 25 15.05 -7.16 -32.95
C GLN A 25 13.90 -7.92 -33.59
N GLN A 26 14.21 -8.99 -34.34
CA GLN A 26 13.23 -9.75 -35.10
C GLN A 26 13.19 -11.21 -34.67
N SER A 27 11.98 -11.72 -34.55
CA SER A 27 11.66 -13.14 -34.46
C SER A 27 10.55 -13.47 -35.48
N PRO A 28 10.19 -14.72 -35.75
CA PRO A 28 9.29 -15.08 -36.84
C PRO A 28 7.93 -14.37 -36.83
N THR A 29 7.39 -14.06 -35.66
CA THR A 29 6.08 -13.40 -35.49
C THR A 29 6.12 -12.11 -34.68
N LYS A 30 7.26 -11.77 -34.06
CA LYS A 30 7.43 -10.58 -33.21
C LYS A 30 8.61 -9.76 -33.69
N VAL A 31 8.38 -8.44 -33.83
CA VAL A 31 9.42 -7.44 -34.13
C VAL A 31 9.36 -6.33 -33.11
N SER A 32 10.52 -5.95 -32.57
CA SER A 32 10.67 -4.82 -31.67
C SER A 32 11.66 -3.81 -32.23
N CYS A 33 11.17 -2.62 -32.53
CA CYS A 33 11.93 -1.44 -32.98
C CYS A 33 11.88 -0.32 -31.94
N LYS A 34 11.86 -0.68 -30.66
CA LYS A 34 11.74 0.29 -29.55
C LYS A 34 12.96 1.19 -29.48
N GLY A 35 12.75 2.52 -29.52
CA GLY A 35 13.80 3.51 -29.29
C GLY A 35 14.88 3.59 -30.36
N VAL A 36 14.65 3.09 -31.59
CA VAL A 36 15.66 3.11 -32.69
C VAL A 36 15.63 4.39 -33.50
N GLY A 37 14.80 5.37 -33.14
CA GLY A 37 14.75 6.69 -33.76
C GLY A 37 13.97 6.74 -35.07
N LEU A 38 12.96 5.89 -35.26
CA LEU A 38 12.11 5.89 -36.44
C LEU A 38 11.27 7.16 -36.53
N GLN A 39 11.25 7.79 -37.71
CA GLN A 39 10.40 8.93 -38.03
C GLN A 39 9.17 8.55 -38.85
N LYS A 40 9.18 7.36 -39.42
CA LYS A 40 8.10 6.81 -40.25
C LYS A 40 7.88 5.34 -39.89
N PHE A 41 6.68 4.86 -40.18
CA PHE A 41 6.33 3.44 -40.03
C PHE A 41 7.23 2.57 -40.92
N PRO A 42 7.88 1.51 -40.38
CA PRO A 42 8.84 0.68 -41.13
C PRO A 42 8.11 -0.28 -42.06
N LYS A 43 8.06 0.02 -43.34
CA LYS A 43 7.36 -0.77 -44.38
C LYS A 43 8.11 -2.05 -44.81
N GLU A 44 9.37 -2.14 -44.46
CA GLU A 44 10.30 -3.17 -44.95
C GLU A 44 10.35 -4.41 -44.04
N LEU A 45 9.54 -4.42 -42.99
CA LEU A 45 9.46 -5.55 -42.09
C LEU A 45 8.79 -6.75 -42.78
N GLY A 46 9.22 -7.96 -42.44
CA GLY A 46 8.79 -9.20 -43.05
C GLY A 46 7.28 -9.49 -42.95
N GLN A 47 6.77 -10.34 -43.85
CA GLN A 47 5.38 -10.77 -43.83
C GLN A 47 5.11 -11.71 -42.64
N GLY A 48 3.87 -11.72 -42.13
CA GLY A 48 3.42 -12.65 -41.08
C GLY A 48 3.69 -12.21 -39.63
N ILE A 49 4.10 -10.96 -39.44
CA ILE A 49 4.27 -10.40 -38.09
C ILE A 49 2.90 -10.28 -37.40
N LYS A 50 2.84 -10.79 -36.17
CA LYS A 50 1.67 -10.70 -35.31
C LYS A 50 1.82 -9.65 -34.21
N HIS A 51 3.06 -9.35 -33.82
CA HIS A 51 3.39 -8.48 -32.69
C HIS A 51 4.45 -7.49 -33.11
N LEU A 52 4.12 -6.20 -33.05
CA LEU A 52 4.99 -5.11 -33.48
C LEU A 52 5.10 -4.03 -32.39
N GLU A 53 6.31 -3.79 -31.90
CA GLU A 53 6.64 -2.76 -30.94
C GLU A 53 7.41 -1.63 -31.64
N LEU A 54 6.82 -0.44 -31.67
CA LEU A 54 7.38 0.78 -32.24
C LEU A 54 7.49 1.92 -31.21
N SER A 55 7.40 1.59 -29.92
CA SER A 55 7.41 2.60 -28.85
C SER A 55 8.74 3.35 -28.76
N ASN A 56 8.69 4.57 -28.19
CA ASN A 56 9.83 5.47 -28.02
C ASN A 56 10.54 5.83 -29.34
N ASN A 57 9.77 6.25 -30.33
CA ASN A 57 10.26 6.73 -31.62
C ASN A 57 9.71 8.15 -31.94
N PHE A 58 9.80 8.60 -33.18
CA PHE A 58 9.39 9.94 -33.61
C PHE A 58 8.36 9.89 -34.75
N ILE A 59 7.50 8.87 -34.77
CA ILE A 59 6.51 8.67 -35.83
C ILE A 59 5.37 9.67 -35.61
N GLN A 60 5.06 10.48 -36.63
CA GLN A 60 4.04 11.53 -36.55
C GLN A 60 2.72 11.15 -37.22
N ASN A 61 2.76 10.35 -38.27
CA ASN A 61 1.58 10.08 -39.08
C ASN A 61 1.51 8.61 -39.55
N LEU A 62 0.29 8.10 -39.54
CA LEU A 62 -0.10 6.82 -40.17
C LEU A 62 -1.10 7.05 -41.33
N SER A 63 -1.06 8.25 -41.99
CA SER A 63 -2.09 8.66 -42.93
C SER A 63 -1.86 8.18 -44.36
N ASP A 64 -0.60 7.97 -44.79
CA ASP A 64 -0.27 7.66 -46.20
C ASP A 64 0.53 6.38 -46.39
N SER A 65 0.39 5.46 -45.44
CA SER A 65 1.20 4.26 -45.44
C SER A 65 0.43 3.07 -46.02
N TYR A 66 0.80 2.66 -47.23
CA TYR A 66 0.50 1.32 -47.70
C TYR A 66 1.30 0.35 -46.82
N MET A 67 0.62 -0.57 -46.14
CA MET A 67 1.19 -1.55 -45.18
C MET A 67 1.04 -2.98 -45.69
N PRO A 68 1.73 -3.34 -46.78
CA PRO A 68 1.66 -4.70 -47.29
C PRO A 68 2.32 -5.66 -46.31
N GLY A 69 1.64 -6.73 -45.95
CA GLY A 69 2.18 -7.77 -45.07
C GLY A 69 1.79 -7.71 -43.61
N PHE A 70 1.08 -6.67 -43.13
CA PHE A 70 0.64 -6.54 -41.75
C PHE A 70 -0.78 -7.08 -41.47
N GLY A 71 -1.42 -7.74 -42.44
CA GLY A 71 -2.78 -8.31 -42.26
C GLY A 71 -2.91 -9.36 -41.17
N GLN A 72 -1.80 -9.89 -40.64
CA GLN A 72 -1.78 -10.83 -39.51
C GLN A 72 -1.49 -10.18 -38.16
N LEU A 73 -1.29 -8.83 -38.15
CA LEU A 73 -0.92 -8.12 -36.93
C LEU A 73 -2.07 -8.15 -35.92
N GLU A 74 -1.75 -8.64 -34.72
CA GLU A 74 -2.68 -8.77 -33.58
C GLU A 74 -2.38 -7.73 -32.49
N TYR A 75 -1.12 -7.31 -32.36
CA TYR A 75 -0.63 -6.35 -31.36
C TYR A 75 0.26 -5.29 -32.00
N LEU A 76 -0.04 -4.02 -31.74
CA LEU A 76 0.74 -2.86 -32.19
C LEU A 76 0.94 -1.89 -31.02
N ASP A 77 2.20 -1.71 -30.61
CA ASP A 77 2.62 -0.68 -29.63
C ASP A 77 3.28 0.49 -30.34
N MET A 78 2.67 1.66 -30.25
CA MET A 78 3.17 2.94 -30.74
C MET A 78 3.25 4.00 -29.62
N CYS A 79 3.31 3.58 -28.35
CA CYS A 79 3.44 4.50 -27.22
C CYS A 79 4.71 5.37 -27.34
N PHE A 80 4.66 6.57 -26.76
CA PHE A 80 5.78 7.49 -26.74
C PHE A 80 6.32 7.81 -28.15
N ASN A 81 5.44 8.25 -29.02
CA ASN A 81 5.74 8.79 -30.33
C ASN A 81 5.23 10.25 -30.45
N GLN A 82 5.11 10.74 -31.65
CA GLN A 82 4.57 12.09 -31.94
C GLN A 82 3.35 12.01 -32.83
N LEU A 83 2.56 10.93 -32.68
CA LEU A 83 1.46 10.60 -33.59
C LEU A 83 0.33 11.60 -33.48
N GLU A 84 -0.01 12.23 -34.59
CA GLU A 84 -1.06 13.25 -34.69
C GLU A 84 -2.22 12.79 -35.59
N ALA A 85 -1.93 12.05 -36.64
CA ALA A 85 -2.92 11.69 -37.65
C ALA A 85 -2.83 10.23 -38.12
N MET A 86 -4.01 9.64 -38.30
CA MET A 86 -4.19 8.29 -38.85
C MET A 86 -5.28 8.31 -39.91
N SER A 87 -5.19 7.43 -40.92
CA SER A 87 -6.23 7.30 -41.94
C SER A 87 -6.96 5.96 -41.85
N ALA A 88 -8.25 5.98 -42.19
CA ALA A 88 -9.07 4.76 -42.27
C ALA A 88 -8.51 3.74 -43.27
N THR A 89 -7.94 4.21 -44.38
CA THR A 89 -7.33 3.35 -45.42
C THR A 89 -6.11 2.60 -44.90
N THR A 90 -5.32 3.23 -44.01
CA THR A 90 -4.18 2.58 -43.36
C THR A 90 -4.63 1.58 -42.30
N LEU A 91 -5.55 1.98 -41.41
CA LEU A 91 -6.04 1.09 -40.34
C LEU A 91 -6.85 -0.08 -40.87
N ALA A 92 -7.54 0.06 -42.03
CA ALA A 92 -8.27 -1.05 -42.68
C ALA A 92 -7.34 -2.20 -43.14
N GLN A 93 -6.03 -1.96 -43.24
CA GLN A 93 -5.04 -3.00 -43.58
C GLN A 93 -4.63 -3.86 -42.37
N LEU A 94 -5.17 -3.57 -41.17
CA LEU A 94 -4.90 -4.27 -39.91
C LEU A 94 -6.16 -4.99 -39.38
N PRO A 95 -6.78 -5.91 -40.16
CA PRO A 95 -8.09 -6.47 -39.84
C PRO A 95 -8.08 -7.41 -38.61
N ARG A 96 -6.91 -7.87 -38.17
CA ARG A 96 -6.75 -8.77 -37.01
C ARG A 96 -6.25 -8.08 -35.74
N LEU A 97 -6.06 -6.75 -35.81
CA LEU A 97 -5.55 -6.01 -34.67
C LEU A 97 -6.51 -6.10 -33.49
N GLN A 98 -6.00 -6.58 -32.36
CA GLN A 98 -6.73 -6.76 -31.10
C GLN A 98 -6.23 -5.80 -30.03
N SER A 99 -4.93 -5.53 -30.00
CA SER A 99 -4.31 -4.61 -29.02
C SER A 99 -3.63 -3.47 -29.76
N PHE A 100 -4.07 -2.25 -29.50
CA PHE A 100 -3.50 -1.03 -30.07
C PHE A 100 -3.12 -0.05 -28.97
N LEU A 101 -1.81 0.08 -28.74
CA LEU A 101 -1.27 0.95 -27.70
C LEU A 101 -0.74 2.24 -28.32
N LEU A 102 -1.31 3.36 -27.93
CA LEU A 102 -1.08 4.69 -28.46
C LEU A 102 -0.72 5.70 -27.36
N GLY A 103 -0.38 5.24 -26.18
CA GLY A 103 -0.09 6.09 -25.03
C GLY A 103 1.02 7.11 -25.31
N SER A 104 0.88 8.32 -24.76
CA SER A 104 1.87 9.42 -24.90
C SER A 104 2.17 9.80 -26.35
N ASN A 105 1.13 10.27 -27.03
CA ASN A 105 1.17 10.83 -28.39
C ASN A 105 0.46 12.21 -28.42
N HIS A 106 0.04 12.69 -29.61
CA HIS A 106 -0.61 13.99 -29.83
C HIS A 106 -1.98 13.81 -30.53
N LEU A 107 -2.77 12.86 -30.07
CA LEU A 107 -4.04 12.49 -30.72
C LEU A 107 -5.15 13.54 -30.51
N ASP A 108 -4.94 14.51 -29.64
CA ASP A 108 -5.82 15.67 -29.47
C ASP A 108 -5.92 16.54 -30.74
N ARG A 109 -4.87 16.58 -31.57
CA ARG A 109 -4.76 17.53 -32.68
C ARG A 109 -5.72 17.26 -33.84
N ASN A 110 -5.97 15.99 -34.16
CA ASN A 110 -6.84 15.59 -35.29
C ASN A 110 -7.92 14.61 -34.83
N PHE A 111 -8.47 14.77 -33.63
CA PHE A 111 -9.33 13.77 -32.99
C PHE A 111 -10.57 13.39 -33.82
N LEU A 112 -11.17 14.32 -34.57
CA LEU A 112 -12.34 14.01 -35.41
C LEU A 112 -11.96 13.06 -36.56
N ALA A 113 -10.89 13.36 -37.30
CA ALA A 113 -10.43 12.54 -38.42
C ALA A 113 -9.92 11.18 -37.91
N ASN A 114 -9.21 11.18 -36.80
CA ASN A 114 -8.72 9.95 -36.15
C ASN A 114 -9.89 9.10 -35.66
N GLY A 115 -10.91 9.68 -35.04
CA GLY A 115 -12.11 8.96 -34.57
C GLY A 115 -12.86 8.29 -35.74
N GLU A 116 -13.01 8.98 -36.87
CA GLU A 116 -13.55 8.36 -38.08
C GLU A 116 -12.67 7.23 -38.61
N ALA A 117 -11.34 7.36 -38.53
CA ALA A 117 -10.42 6.32 -38.95
C ALA A 117 -10.50 5.07 -38.05
N PHE A 118 -10.80 5.23 -36.76
CA PHE A 118 -10.94 4.12 -35.79
C PHE A 118 -12.17 3.23 -36.08
N ARG A 119 -13.18 3.72 -36.77
CA ARG A 119 -14.41 2.96 -37.05
C ARG A 119 -14.18 1.67 -37.86
N VAL A 120 -13.04 1.51 -38.51
CA VAL A 120 -12.68 0.30 -39.24
C VAL A 120 -12.10 -0.79 -38.34
N LEU A 121 -11.70 -0.48 -37.12
CA LEU A 121 -11.04 -1.36 -36.17
C LEU A 121 -12.04 -2.19 -35.34
N ARG A 122 -12.75 -3.11 -35.98
CA ARG A 122 -13.87 -3.87 -35.37
C ARG A 122 -13.44 -4.91 -34.33
N ASN A 123 -12.17 -5.35 -34.34
CA ASN A 123 -11.67 -6.46 -33.51
C ASN A 123 -10.84 -5.98 -32.34
N ILE A 124 -10.73 -4.67 -32.10
CA ILE A 124 -9.96 -4.12 -30.97
C ILE A 124 -10.58 -4.53 -29.64
N GLN A 125 -9.78 -5.16 -28.79
CA GLN A 125 -10.11 -5.57 -27.43
C GLN A 125 -9.40 -4.71 -26.38
N VAL A 126 -8.17 -4.27 -26.68
CA VAL A 126 -7.34 -3.44 -25.80
C VAL A 126 -6.95 -2.17 -26.55
N LEU A 127 -7.31 -1.02 -25.99
CA LEU A 127 -6.98 0.29 -26.53
C LEU A 127 -6.35 1.16 -25.42
N ASP A 128 -5.11 1.58 -25.65
CA ASP A 128 -4.42 2.55 -24.81
C ASP A 128 -4.36 3.90 -25.51
N LEU A 129 -5.04 4.88 -24.94
CA LEU A 129 -5.05 6.30 -25.35
C LEU A 129 -4.49 7.21 -24.25
N SER A 130 -3.72 6.65 -23.30
CA SER A 130 -3.17 7.39 -22.17
C SER A 130 -2.26 8.53 -22.60
N GLY A 131 -2.22 9.63 -21.83
CA GLY A 131 -1.26 10.72 -22.07
C GLY A 131 -1.36 11.42 -23.44
N ASN A 132 -2.55 11.50 -24.03
CA ASN A 132 -2.77 12.08 -25.38
C ASN A 132 -3.39 13.49 -25.38
N ASN A 133 -3.46 14.16 -24.23
CA ASN A 133 -4.11 15.46 -24.03
C ASN A 133 -5.61 15.49 -24.39
N LEU A 134 -6.30 14.35 -24.41
CA LEU A 134 -7.70 14.26 -24.79
C LEU A 134 -8.60 14.97 -23.77
N GLU A 135 -9.54 15.77 -24.26
CA GLU A 135 -10.59 16.38 -23.47
C GLU A 135 -11.85 15.51 -23.43
N SER A 136 -12.79 15.84 -22.54
CA SER A 136 -14.02 15.07 -22.28
C SER A 136 -14.82 14.69 -23.53
N HIS A 137 -14.90 15.59 -24.51
CA HIS A 137 -15.66 15.35 -25.73
C HIS A 137 -14.90 14.52 -26.79
N MET A 138 -13.58 14.42 -26.67
CA MET A 138 -12.72 13.74 -27.64
C MET A 138 -12.71 12.22 -27.45
N ALA A 139 -12.75 11.74 -26.20
CA ALA A 139 -12.66 10.31 -25.89
C ALA A 139 -13.75 9.48 -26.61
N GLY A 140 -14.99 9.95 -26.60
CA GLY A 140 -16.11 9.29 -27.26
C GLY A 140 -15.95 9.08 -28.77
N TRP A 141 -15.21 9.97 -29.46
CA TRP A 141 -14.94 9.83 -30.90
C TRP A 141 -14.04 8.63 -31.19
N TYR A 142 -13.01 8.39 -30.36
CA TYR A 142 -12.07 7.28 -30.56
C TYR A 142 -12.71 5.91 -30.31
N ILE A 143 -13.68 5.84 -29.37
CA ILE A 143 -14.30 4.55 -29.00
C ILE A 143 -15.62 4.30 -29.70
N SER A 144 -16.09 5.24 -30.54
CA SER A 144 -17.31 5.07 -31.31
C SER A 144 -17.17 3.84 -32.24
N ASN A 145 -18.10 2.88 -32.17
CA ASN A 145 -18.11 1.64 -32.92
C ASN A 145 -17.11 0.52 -32.48
N LEU A 146 -16.38 0.66 -31.39
CA LEU A 146 -15.47 -0.38 -30.90
C LEU A 146 -16.22 -1.39 -30.00
N THR A 147 -17.17 -2.11 -30.56
CA THR A 147 -18.07 -3.03 -29.83
C THR A 147 -17.36 -4.22 -29.18
N SER A 148 -16.15 -4.58 -29.64
CA SER A 148 -15.33 -5.66 -29.12
C SER A 148 -14.40 -5.22 -27.99
N LEU A 149 -14.39 -3.91 -27.62
CA LEU A 149 -13.46 -3.36 -26.65
C LEU A 149 -13.72 -3.93 -25.25
N ARG A 150 -12.63 -4.38 -24.60
CA ARG A 150 -12.64 -4.97 -23.26
C ARG A 150 -11.84 -4.14 -22.25
N VAL A 151 -10.74 -3.56 -22.69
CA VAL A 151 -9.82 -2.77 -21.87
C VAL A 151 -9.58 -1.43 -22.53
N LEU A 152 -9.84 -0.34 -21.81
CA LEU A 152 -9.63 1.03 -22.26
C LEU A 152 -8.82 1.81 -21.24
N ASP A 153 -7.66 2.31 -21.66
CA ASP A 153 -6.84 3.22 -20.89
C ASP A 153 -6.98 4.65 -21.45
N LEU A 154 -7.51 5.54 -20.64
CA LEU A 154 -7.64 6.99 -20.87
C LEU A 154 -6.87 7.80 -19.82
N SER A 155 -5.96 7.17 -19.09
CA SER A 155 -5.21 7.81 -18.02
C SER A 155 -4.31 8.94 -18.53
N GLY A 156 -3.98 9.91 -17.65
CA GLY A 156 -3.05 10.99 -17.99
C GLY A 156 -3.53 11.95 -19.07
N ASN A 157 -4.84 12.10 -19.26
CA ASN A 157 -5.45 13.00 -20.22
C ASN A 157 -5.98 14.30 -19.57
N LYS A 158 -6.82 15.06 -20.27
CA LYS A 158 -7.42 16.32 -19.80
C LYS A 158 -8.94 16.22 -19.62
N ILE A 159 -9.44 15.03 -19.29
CA ILE A 159 -10.86 14.78 -19.12
C ILE A 159 -11.32 15.43 -17.82
N THR A 160 -12.32 16.33 -17.93
CA THR A 160 -12.91 17.05 -16.77
C THR A 160 -14.27 16.53 -16.37
N LYS A 161 -14.97 15.87 -17.31
CA LYS A 161 -16.33 15.34 -17.11
C LYS A 161 -16.51 14.02 -17.85
N LEU A 162 -17.24 13.09 -17.25
CA LEU A 162 -17.71 11.89 -17.94
C LEU A 162 -19.14 12.15 -18.41
N LEU A 163 -19.33 12.25 -19.74
CA LEU A 163 -20.60 12.58 -20.34
C LEU A 163 -21.50 11.33 -20.47
N ALA A 164 -22.80 11.51 -20.31
CA ALA A 164 -23.75 10.46 -20.62
C ALA A 164 -23.62 10.04 -22.11
N GLY A 165 -23.58 8.73 -22.37
CA GLY A 165 -23.42 8.20 -23.72
C GLY A 165 -21.98 8.09 -24.24
N THR A 166 -20.95 8.57 -23.52
CA THR A 166 -19.54 8.41 -23.94
C THR A 166 -19.21 6.95 -24.26
N PHE A 167 -19.69 6.02 -23.45
CA PHE A 167 -19.39 4.57 -23.56
C PHE A 167 -20.51 3.77 -24.23
N GLN A 168 -21.48 4.41 -24.88
CA GLN A 168 -22.65 3.74 -25.46
C GLN A 168 -22.29 2.68 -26.52
N SER A 169 -21.14 2.85 -27.19
CA SER A 169 -20.69 1.92 -28.24
C SER A 169 -19.80 0.79 -27.74
N THR A 170 -19.51 0.73 -26.43
CA THR A 170 -18.57 -0.23 -25.84
C THR A 170 -19.19 -1.05 -24.69
N PRO A 171 -20.34 -1.73 -24.91
CA PRO A 171 -21.08 -2.40 -23.84
C PRO A 171 -20.32 -3.57 -23.19
N GLY A 172 -19.34 -4.14 -23.89
CA GLY A 172 -18.51 -5.25 -23.40
C GLY A 172 -17.24 -4.81 -22.68
N LEU A 173 -17.10 -3.51 -22.34
CA LEU A 173 -15.93 -3.00 -21.61
C LEU A 173 -15.88 -3.59 -20.19
N ARG A 174 -14.70 -4.12 -19.80
CA ARG A 174 -14.47 -4.73 -18.49
C ARG A 174 -13.53 -3.92 -17.61
N GLU A 175 -12.54 -3.28 -18.22
CA GLU A 175 -11.54 -2.50 -17.49
C GLU A 175 -11.46 -1.10 -18.09
N LEU A 176 -11.58 -0.08 -17.23
CA LEU A 176 -11.53 1.33 -17.60
C LEU A 176 -10.57 2.07 -16.67
N ASP A 177 -9.47 2.59 -17.23
CA ASP A 177 -8.57 3.47 -16.52
C ASP A 177 -8.79 4.93 -16.95
N LEU A 178 -9.19 5.77 -16.00
CA LEU A 178 -9.36 7.22 -16.11
C LEU A 178 -8.48 7.97 -15.12
N SER A 179 -7.47 7.31 -14.56
CA SER A 179 -6.60 7.91 -13.56
C SER A 179 -5.79 9.09 -14.11
N ASN A 180 -5.33 9.94 -13.20
CA ASN A 180 -4.50 11.09 -13.56
C ASN A 180 -5.14 11.97 -14.66
N ASN A 181 -6.41 12.32 -14.45
CA ASN A 181 -7.16 13.27 -15.24
C ASN A 181 -7.64 14.45 -14.36
N TYR A 182 -8.61 15.20 -14.80
CA TYR A 182 -9.20 16.33 -14.07
C TYR A 182 -10.70 16.13 -13.83
N VAL A 183 -11.17 14.87 -13.75
CA VAL A 183 -12.59 14.55 -13.62
C VAL A 183 -13.15 15.15 -12.32
N MET A 184 -14.10 16.05 -12.46
CA MET A 184 -14.85 16.67 -11.36
C MET A 184 -16.30 16.19 -11.31
N GLU A 185 -16.85 15.78 -12.45
CA GLU A 185 -18.27 15.43 -12.62
C GLU A 185 -18.42 14.14 -13.44
N ILE A 186 -19.24 13.24 -12.92
CA ILE A 186 -19.70 12.05 -13.61
C ILE A 186 -21.20 12.24 -13.84
N GLN A 187 -21.61 12.41 -15.09
CA GLN A 187 -23.03 12.59 -15.42
C GLN A 187 -23.83 11.32 -15.13
N ALA A 188 -25.07 11.49 -14.69
CA ALA A 188 -25.99 10.36 -14.54
C ALA A 188 -26.10 9.57 -15.85
N GLY A 189 -26.02 8.23 -15.74
CA GLY A 189 -26.06 7.35 -16.92
C GLY A 189 -24.72 7.19 -17.65
N ALA A 190 -23.63 7.83 -17.24
CA ALA A 190 -22.33 7.71 -17.92
C ALA A 190 -21.83 6.26 -18.00
N PHE A 191 -22.07 5.45 -16.99
CA PHE A 191 -21.67 4.04 -16.92
C PHE A 191 -22.81 3.05 -17.21
N GLU A 192 -24.04 3.50 -17.39
CA GLU A 192 -25.21 2.61 -17.65
C GLU A 192 -25.01 1.62 -18.81
N PRO A 193 -24.34 2.00 -19.94
CA PRO A 193 -24.11 1.06 -21.03
C PRO A 193 -23.15 -0.09 -20.68
N LEU A 194 -22.33 0.04 -19.62
CA LEU A 194 -21.20 -0.84 -19.34
C LEU A 194 -21.60 -1.99 -18.40
N GLN A 195 -22.39 -2.91 -18.90
CA GLN A 195 -22.95 -4.04 -18.12
C GLN A 195 -21.90 -5.10 -17.70
N GLU A 196 -20.75 -5.19 -18.40
CA GLU A 196 -19.66 -6.11 -18.10
C GLU A 196 -18.49 -5.44 -17.34
N LEU A 197 -18.64 -4.19 -16.88
CA LEU A 197 -17.57 -3.42 -16.24
C LEU A 197 -17.19 -4.02 -14.88
N GLU A 198 -15.95 -4.49 -14.76
CA GLU A 198 -15.41 -5.16 -13.57
C GLU A 198 -14.43 -4.27 -12.80
N VAL A 199 -13.63 -3.46 -13.49
CA VAL A 199 -12.56 -2.65 -12.91
C VAL A 199 -12.64 -1.21 -13.40
N VAL A 200 -12.67 -0.28 -12.45
CA VAL A 200 -12.60 1.17 -12.73
C VAL A 200 -11.51 1.81 -11.88
N ASN A 201 -10.61 2.50 -12.55
CA ASN A 201 -9.60 3.34 -11.92
C ASN A 201 -9.89 4.82 -12.20
N LEU A 202 -10.24 5.57 -11.17
CA LEU A 202 -10.49 7.02 -11.16
C LEU A 202 -9.52 7.75 -10.21
N ALA A 203 -8.40 7.14 -9.88
CA ALA A 203 -7.40 7.74 -9.00
C ALA A 203 -6.81 9.02 -9.60
N LEU A 204 -6.30 9.92 -8.73
CA LEU A 204 -5.64 11.17 -9.17
C LEU A 204 -6.57 12.02 -10.06
N ASN A 205 -7.77 12.29 -9.57
CA ASN A 205 -8.76 13.17 -10.20
C ASN A 205 -9.20 14.27 -9.22
N SER A 206 -10.31 14.95 -9.52
CA SER A 206 -10.86 16.04 -8.71
C SER A 206 -12.31 15.80 -8.30
N ILE A 207 -12.70 14.54 -8.08
CA ILE A 207 -14.06 14.15 -7.72
C ILE A 207 -14.32 14.53 -6.25
N HIS A 208 -15.40 15.30 -6.00
CA HIS A 208 -15.74 15.77 -4.65
C HIS A 208 -16.80 14.91 -3.96
N CYS A 209 -17.66 14.27 -4.71
CA CYS A 209 -18.78 13.50 -4.17
C CYS A 209 -19.14 12.34 -5.09
N ILE A 210 -19.40 11.18 -4.50
CA ILE A 210 -20.11 10.06 -5.12
C ILE A 210 -21.36 9.82 -4.29
N SER A 211 -22.52 10.17 -4.87
CA SER A 211 -23.83 9.91 -4.26
C SER A 211 -24.59 8.90 -5.09
N GLY A 212 -25.15 7.87 -4.43
CA GLY A 212 -25.92 6.84 -5.13
C GLY A 212 -25.07 5.97 -6.05
N PHE A 213 -23.93 5.45 -5.55
CA PHE A 213 -23.14 4.46 -6.29
C PHE A 213 -23.99 3.23 -6.58
N SER A 214 -24.13 2.85 -7.87
CA SER A 214 -25.08 1.82 -8.35
C SER A 214 -24.48 0.76 -9.26
N LEU A 215 -23.14 0.72 -9.44
CA LEU A 215 -22.46 -0.26 -10.29
C LEU A 215 -22.35 -1.61 -9.58
N THR A 216 -23.41 -2.42 -9.62
CA THR A 216 -23.51 -3.69 -8.88
C THR A 216 -22.54 -4.76 -9.39
N GLN A 217 -22.18 -4.74 -10.68
CA GLN A 217 -21.26 -5.68 -11.33
C GLN A 217 -19.78 -5.40 -11.05
N LEU A 218 -19.45 -4.19 -10.56
CA LEU A 218 -18.06 -3.77 -10.36
C LEU A 218 -17.38 -4.57 -9.25
N ARG A 219 -16.14 -5.02 -9.50
CA ARG A 219 -15.31 -5.76 -8.53
C ARG A 219 -14.24 -4.90 -7.88
N VAL A 220 -13.65 -3.98 -8.65
CA VAL A 220 -12.56 -3.11 -8.19
C VAL A 220 -12.87 -1.67 -8.53
N LEU A 221 -12.88 -0.81 -7.52
CA LEU A 221 -13.04 0.64 -7.68
C LEU A 221 -11.90 1.35 -6.96
N ASN A 222 -11.10 2.08 -7.72
CA ASN A 222 -10.07 2.95 -7.20
C ASN A 222 -10.46 4.42 -7.38
N LEU A 223 -10.68 5.12 -6.27
CA LEU A 223 -10.99 6.55 -6.17
C LEU A 223 -9.93 7.29 -5.33
N SER A 224 -8.76 6.71 -5.16
CA SER A 224 -7.69 7.32 -4.37
C SER A 224 -7.20 8.64 -4.96
N TYR A 225 -6.63 9.50 -4.12
CA TYR A 225 -6.12 10.80 -4.56
C TYR A 225 -7.15 11.67 -5.28
N ASN A 226 -8.33 11.82 -4.66
CA ASN A 226 -9.39 12.71 -5.11
C ASN A 226 -9.70 13.77 -4.03
N ALA A 227 -10.81 14.47 -4.15
CA ALA A 227 -11.28 15.43 -3.16
C ALA A 227 -12.59 14.99 -2.49
N LEU A 228 -12.84 13.67 -2.42
CA LEU A 228 -14.11 13.11 -1.94
C LEU A 228 -14.37 13.47 -0.47
N GLU A 229 -15.50 14.12 -0.24
CA GLU A 229 -16.04 14.42 1.09
C GLU A 229 -17.13 13.42 1.49
N LEU A 230 -17.78 12.82 0.51
CA LEU A 230 -18.88 11.87 0.68
C LEU A 230 -18.78 10.72 -0.33
N PHE A 231 -19.05 9.50 0.15
CA PHE A 231 -19.30 8.32 -0.67
C PHE A 231 -20.53 7.60 -0.14
N THR A 232 -21.59 7.53 -0.94
CA THR A 232 -22.80 6.78 -0.61
C THR A 232 -23.19 5.86 -1.76
N SER A 233 -23.72 4.69 -1.41
CA SER A 233 -24.27 3.74 -2.37
C SER A 233 -25.78 3.85 -2.47
N GLU A 234 -26.32 3.41 -3.60
CA GLU A 234 -27.76 3.32 -3.80
C GLU A 234 -28.32 2.06 -3.09
N GLU A 235 -29.45 2.22 -2.38
CA GLU A 235 -30.13 1.07 -1.79
C GLU A 235 -30.90 0.31 -2.89
N GLY A 236 -30.36 -0.85 -3.28
CA GLY A 236 -30.99 -1.76 -4.25
C GLY A 236 -31.20 -3.15 -3.67
N ALA A 237 -32.01 -3.97 -4.36
CA ALA A 237 -32.21 -5.39 -4.01
C ALA A 237 -31.08 -6.29 -4.53
N GLU A 238 -30.34 -5.82 -5.51
CA GLU A 238 -29.26 -6.57 -6.16
C GLU A 238 -27.98 -6.54 -5.32
N PRO A 239 -27.29 -7.67 -5.15
CA PRO A 239 -26.00 -7.70 -4.46
C PRO A 239 -24.91 -7.03 -5.31
N TYR A 240 -24.01 -6.32 -4.65
CA TYR A 240 -22.83 -5.73 -5.28
C TYR A 240 -21.67 -6.74 -5.27
N LEU A 241 -20.99 -6.90 -6.40
CA LEU A 241 -19.82 -7.78 -6.54
C LEU A 241 -18.52 -7.10 -6.10
N LEU A 242 -18.59 -5.91 -5.52
CA LEU A 242 -17.43 -5.10 -5.14
C LEU A 242 -16.57 -5.81 -4.09
N GLN A 243 -15.31 -6.08 -4.43
CA GLN A 243 -14.32 -6.77 -3.62
C GLN A 243 -13.22 -5.84 -3.10
N VAL A 244 -12.81 -4.86 -3.90
CA VAL A 244 -11.75 -3.91 -3.56
C VAL A 244 -12.25 -2.49 -3.77
N LEU A 245 -12.20 -1.68 -2.72
CA LEU A 245 -12.53 -0.27 -2.75
C LEU A 245 -11.38 0.55 -2.15
N ASP A 246 -10.75 1.38 -2.98
CA ASP A 246 -9.73 2.31 -2.54
C ASP A 246 -10.27 3.75 -2.56
N LEU A 247 -10.44 4.31 -1.37
CA LEU A 247 -10.86 5.69 -1.11
C LEU A 247 -9.75 6.50 -0.40
N SER A 248 -8.51 6.02 -0.44
CA SER A 248 -7.39 6.68 0.23
C SER A 248 -7.08 8.06 -0.36
N HIS A 249 -6.38 8.89 0.43
CA HIS A 249 -6.00 10.23 0.00
C HIS A 249 -7.18 11.09 -0.49
N ASN A 250 -8.23 11.15 0.33
CA ASN A 250 -9.42 11.94 0.10
C ASN A 250 -9.71 12.88 1.29
N ARG A 251 -10.93 13.39 1.39
CA ARG A 251 -11.38 14.32 2.45
C ARG A 251 -12.57 13.78 3.24
N LEU A 252 -12.75 12.45 3.28
CA LEU A 252 -13.85 11.83 3.98
C LEU A 252 -13.81 12.15 5.48
N LEU A 253 -14.91 12.66 6.01
CA LEU A 253 -15.09 12.96 7.43
C LEU A 253 -15.66 11.78 8.21
N TYR A 254 -16.38 10.90 7.52
CA TYR A 254 -17.10 9.76 8.07
C TYR A 254 -16.79 8.49 7.29
N PHE A 255 -17.10 7.37 7.88
CA PHE A 255 -17.06 6.07 7.20
C PHE A 255 -18.03 6.06 6.02
N PRO A 256 -17.66 5.54 4.83
CA PRO A 256 -18.54 5.55 3.65
C PRO A 256 -19.80 4.72 3.87
N GLU A 257 -20.90 5.14 3.25
CA GLU A 257 -22.12 4.33 3.19
C GLU A 257 -22.00 3.28 2.10
N LEU A 258 -21.76 2.05 2.52
CA LEU A 258 -21.60 0.90 1.63
C LEU A 258 -22.94 0.21 1.36
N PRO A 259 -23.09 -0.50 0.23
CA PRO A 259 -24.27 -1.31 -0.04
C PRO A 259 -24.54 -2.33 1.09
N LYS A 260 -25.80 -2.68 1.32
CA LYS A 260 -26.15 -3.64 2.38
C LYS A 260 -25.64 -5.06 2.12
N VAL A 261 -25.54 -5.45 0.85
CA VAL A 261 -25.05 -6.77 0.43
C VAL A 261 -23.92 -6.57 -0.57
N HIS A 262 -22.72 -7.00 -0.20
CA HIS A 262 -21.52 -6.91 -1.05
C HIS A 262 -20.47 -7.93 -0.63
N ASP A 263 -19.49 -8.16 -1.52
CA ASP A 263 -18.37 -9.11 -1.32
C ASP A 263 -17.06 -8.39 -0.94
N LEU A 264 -17.12 -7.22 -0.33
CA LEU A 264 -15.95 -6.39 -0.04
C LEU A 264 -14.97 -7.11 0.88
N THR A 265 -13.75 -7.31 0.39
CA THR A 265 -12.64 -7.96 1.11
C THR A 265 -11.55 -6.98 1.49
N HIS A 266 -11.34 -5.92 0.70
CA HIS A 266 -10.29 -4.93 0.91
C HIS A 266 -10.90 -3.52 0.86
N LEU A 267 -10.70 -2.75 1.92
CA LEU A 267 -11.14 -1.37 2.03
C LEU A 267 -9.99 -0.48 2.49
N ASN A 268 -9.57 0.43 1.63
CA ASN A 268 -8.54 1.42 1.95
C ASN A 268 -9.17 2.81 2.16
N LEU A 269 -9.12 3.30 3.38
CA LEU A 269 -9.59 4.62 3.82
C LEU A 269 -8.45 5.49 4.37
N SER A 270 -7.21 5.10 4.11
CA SER A 270 -6.04 5.83 4.63
C SER A 270 -5.97 7.26 4.09
N ASN A 271 -5.30 8.13 4.84
CA ASN A 271 -5.10 9.53 4.43
C ASN A 271 -6.41 10.27 4.15
N ASN A 272 -7.34 10.22 5.11
CA ASN A 272 -8.60 10.93 5.11
C ASN A 272 -8.74 11.80 6.38
N LEU A 273 -9.93 12.26 6.67
CA LEU A 273 -10.25 13.12 7.83
C LEU A 273 -11.20 12.43 8.81
N ILE A 274 -11.30 11.10 8.77
CA ILE A 274 -12.29 10.31 9.53
C ILE A 274 -11.97 10.41 11.00
N ALA A 275 -12.90 10.98 11.77
CA ALA A 275 -12.84 11.07 13.22
C ALA A 275 -13.76 10.05 13.91
N SER A 276 -14.72 9.47 13.20
CA SER A 276 -15.65 8.48 13.71
C SER A 276 -15.96 7.42 12.64
N LEU A 277 -16.12 6.17 13.06
CA LEU A 277 -16.50 5.04 12.17
C LEU A 277 -18.02 4.84 12.09
N LEU A 278 -18.80 5.73 12.65
CA LEU A 278 -20.25 5.67 12.53
C LEU A 278 -20.64 5.87 11.07
N PRO A 279 -21.37 4.95 10.42
CA PRO A 279 -21.98 5.24 9.14
C PRO A 279 -22.95 6.39 9.36
N GLY A 280 -22.73 7.49 8.64
CA GLY A 280 -23.63 8.62 8.77
C GLY A 280 -24.97 8.32 8.15
N SER A 281 -26.02 8.25 8.94
CA SER A 281 -27.40 8.46 8.46
C SER A 281 -27.59 9.96 8.15
N HIS A 282 -26.73 10.53 7.29
CA HIS A 282 -26.70 11.96 7.11
C HIS A 282 -27.51 12.38 5.88
N ARG A 283 -28.63 13.01 6.15
CA ARG A 283 -29.17 13.99 5.19
C ARG A 283 -28.15 15.13 5.10
N LEU A 284 -27.92 15.65 3.92
CA LEU A 284 -27.03 16.81 3.66
C LEU A 284 -27.30 18.02 4.59
N GLU A 285 -28.42 18.03 5.29
CA GLU A 285 -28.85 19.04 6.25
C GLU A 285 -28.15 18.94 7.62
N ASP A 286 -27.52 17.80 7.94
CA ASP A 286 -26.87 17.56 9.25
C ASP A 286 -25.42 18.05 9.31
N PHE A 287 -24.86 18.58 8.22
CA PHE A 287 -23.48 19.09 8.15
C PHE A 287 -23.21 20.36 8.98
N VAL A 288 -24.18 20.91 9.69
CA VAL A 288 -24.08 22.15 10.48
C VAL A 288 -24.09 21.89 11.99
N LEU A 289 -23.91 20.65 12.46
CA LEU A 289 -23.87 20.37 13.90
C LEU A 289 -22.55 20.83 14.53
N PRO A 290 -22.60 21.67 15.56
CA PRO A 290 -21.41 22.16 16.23
C PRO A 290 -20.68 21.00 16.91
N TYR A 291 -19.35 21.02 16.79
CA TYR A 291 -18.36 20.09 17.33
C TYR A 291 -18.59 19.56 18.77
N LYS A 292 -19.39 20.27 19.56
CA LYS A 292 -19.73 19.91 20.94
C LYS A 292 -20.75 18.76 21.10
N GLU A 293 -21.48 18.42 20.07
CA GLU A 293 -22.48 17.34 20.15
C GLU A 293 -22.00 16.00 19.64
N MET A 294 -20.82 15.95 18.97
CA MET A 294 -20.23 14.69 18.49
C MET A 294 -19.89 13.70 19.61
N GLY A 295 -19.61 14.14 20.82
CA GLY A 295 -19.40 13.28 21.98
C GLY A 295 -20.64 12.50 22.46
N ARG A 296 -21.84 12.87 21.98
CA ARG A 296 -23.09 12.16 22.30
C ARG A 296 -23.49 11.11 21.28
N PHE A 297 -22.91 11.14 20.06
CA PHE A 297 -23.19 10.18 19.00
C PHE A 297 -22.42 8.85 19.15
N ASN A 298 -21.64 8.67 20.19
CA ASN A 298 -20.90 7.43 20.49
C ASN A 298 -21.81 6.27 20.92
N ARG A 299 -23.12 6.32 20.61
CA ARG A 299 -24.08 5.28 20.97
C ARG A 299 -24.43 4.44 19.76
N THR A 300 -23.77 3.25 19.71
CA THR A 300 -24.31 2.04 19.07
C THR A 300 -24.62 2.11 17.58
N VAL A 301 -23.61 2.15 16.76
CA VAL A 301 -23.77 1.61 15.41
C VAL A 301 -23.00 0.30 15.34
N ARG A 302 -23.73 -0.81 15.35
CA ARG A 302 -23.20 -2.08 14.89
C ARG A 302 -22.88 -1.88 13.42
N PRO A 303 -21.67 -2.22 12.91
CA PRO A 303 -21.46 -2.30 11.48
C PRO A 303 -22.60 -3.14 10.94
N THR A 304 -23.25 -2.66 9.90
CA THR A 304 -24.26 -3.43 9.21
C THR A 304 -23.63 -4.78 8.82
N ALA A 305 -24.41 -5.86 8.78
CA ALA A 305 -23.99 -7.21 8.38
C ALA A 305 -23.16 -7.24 7.07
N ALA A 306 -23.07 -6.14 6.39
CA ALA A 306 -22.37 -5.86 5.14
C ALA A 306 -20.87 -6.10 5.15
N LEU A 307 -20.15 -6.00 6.27
CA LEU A 307 -18.68 -6.10 6.30
C LEU A 307 -18.15 -7.47 6.75
N THR A 308 -18.98 -8.51 6.68
CA THR A 308 -18.63 -9.86 7.18
C THR A 308 -17.46 -10.51 6.44
N HIS A 309 -17.19 -10.15 5.20
CA HIS A 309 -16.12 -10.70 4.37
C HIS A 309 -14.85 -9.82 4.35
N LEU A 310 -14.87 -8.67 5.04
CA LEU A 310 -13.74 -7.74 5.03
C LEU A 310 -12.53 -8.38 5.70
N ALA A 311 -11.46 -8.55 4.93
CA ALA A 311 -10.20 -9.15 5.37
C ALA A 311 -9.14 -8.09 5.70
N ASP A 312 -9.09 -7.01 4.92
CA ASP A 312 -8.10 -5.95 5.05
C ASP A 312 -8.79 -4.58 5.15
N LEU A 313 -8.47 -3.85 6.21
CA LEU A 313 -8.97 -2.49 6.46
C LEU A 313 -7.81 -1.56 6.81
N ASP A 314 -7.60 -0.55 5.97
CA ASP A 314 -6.63 0.52 6.23
C ASP A 314 -7.35 1.83 6.57
N LEU A 315 -7.19 2.29 7.80
CA LEU A 315 -7.66 3.56 8.36
C LEU A 315 -6.49 4.46 8.79
N SER A 316 -5.28 4.18 8.32
CA SER A 316 -4.10 4.95 8.69
C SER A 316 -4.20 6.41 8.25
N ASN A 317 -3.49 7.28 8.98
CA ASN A 317 -3.44 8.72 8.72
C ASN A 317 -4.85 9.35 8.62
N ASN A 318 -5.64 9.15 9.68
CA ASN A 318 -6.95 9.73 9.90
C ASN A 318 -6.97 10.51 11.22
N ARG A 319 -8.14 10.78 11.80
CA ARG A 319 -8.32 11.58 13.02
C ARG A 319 -9.00 10.81 14.15
N LEU A 320 -8.89 9.49 14.17
CA LEU A 320 -9.51 8.66 15.22
C LEU A 320 -8.83 8.92 16.57
N GLU A 321 -9.61 9.24 17.59
CA GLU A 321 -9.12 9.50 18.95
C GLU A 321 -9.28 8.30 19.88
N LEU A 322 -10.26 7.43 19.62
CA LEU A 322 -10.56 6.23 20.39
C LEU A 322 -10.45 4.98 19.52
N PHE A 323 -9.96 3.90 20.09
CA PHE A 323 -9.95 2.60 19.41
C PHE A 323 -11.38 2.05 19.39
N PRO A 324 -12.02 1.92 18.22
CA PRO A 324 -13.44 1.56 18.12
C PRO A 324 -13.63 0.04 18.20
N PHE A 325 -13.45 -0.53 19.38
CA PHE A 325 -13.41 -1.96 19.62
C PHE A 325 -14.68 -2.69 19.18
N THR A 326 -15.84 -2.12 19.49
CA THR A 326 -17.16 -2.69 19.14
C THR A 326 -17.41 -2.72 17.64
N PHE A 327 -16.86 -1.75 16.90
CA PHE A 327 -16.94 -1.77 15.44
C PHE A 327 -16.16 -2.96 14.85
N PHE A 328 -14.92 -3.17 15.29
CA PHE A 328 -14.10 -4.26 14.77
C PHE A 328 -14.56 -5.64 15.19
N HIS A 329 -15.20 -5.76 16.35
CA HIS A 329 -15.74 -7.03 16.86
C HIS A 329 -16.73 -7.71 15.90
N SER A 330 -17.49 -6.94 15.14
CA SER A 330 -18.46 -7.49 14.18
C SER A 330 -17.80 -7.95 12.87
N LEU A 331 -16.49 -7.69 12.68
CA LEU A 331 -15.73 -8.02 11.49
C LEU A 331 -15.00 -9.36 11.65
N GLY A 332 -15.75 -10.47 11.65
CA GLY A 332 -15.20 -11.81 11.92
C GLY A 332 -14.13 -12.31 10.96
N SER A 333 -14.05 -11.76 9.74
CA SER A 333 -13.06 -12.11 8.72
C SER A 333 -11.85 -11.17 8.68
N LEU A 334 -11.78 -10.15 9.55
CA LEU A 334 -10.73 -9.15 9.50
C LEU A 334 -9.39 -9.75 9.96
N HIS A 335 -8.40 -9.76 9.06
CA HIS A 335 -7.06 -10.29 9.30
C HIS A 335 -6.01 -9.19 9.43
N SER A 336 -6.15 -8.11 8.66
CA SER A 336 -5.23 -6.99 8.63
C SER A 336 -5.96 -5.70 8.95
N LEU A 337 -5.46 -4.97 9.95
CA LEU A 337 -6.02 -3.69 10.40
C LEU A 337 -4.89 -2.68 10.59
N SER A 338 -4.93 -1.56 9.86
CA SER A 338 -4.05 -0.42 10.09
C SER A 338 -4.84 0.76 10.64
N LEU A 339 -4.39 1.27 11.78
CA LEU A 339 -4.83 2.50 12.44
C LEU A 339 -3.63 3.43 12.72
N ALA A 340 -2.55 3.24 11.99
CA ALA A 340 -1.33 4.03 12.12
C ALA A 340 -1.58 5.52 11.88
N LYS A 341 -0.78 6.40 12.50
CA LYS A 341 -0.86 7.86 12.27
C LYS A 341 -2.27 8.43 12.51
N ASN A 342 -2.89 8.00 13.60
CA ASN A 342 -4.14 8.56 14.11
C ASN A 342 -3.86 9.36 15.40
N CYS A 343 -4.94 9.69 16.13
CA CYS A 343 -4.86 10.44 17.40
C CYS A 343 -5.20 9.57 18.61
N LEU A 344 -5.05 8.23 18.50
CA LEU A 344 -5.44 7.28 19.55
C LEU A 344 -4.63 7.51 20.82
N ARG A 345 -5.31 7.76 21.95
CA ARG A 345 -4.69 8.02 23.26
C ARG A 345 -4.80 6.85 24.20
N GLU A 346 -5.92 6.15 24.14
CA GLU A 346 -6.24 5.02 25.00
C GLU A 346 -7.11 4.01 24.27
N VAL A 347 -7.14 2.81 24.81
CA VAL A 347 -8.06 1.75 24.40
C VAL A 347 -9.02 1.53 25.56
N ALA A 348 -10.26 2.01 25.42
CA ALA A 348 -11.30 1.85 26.42
C ALA A 348 -12.27 0.71 26.04
N ARG A 349 -12.71 -0.08 27.02
CA ARG A 349 -13.91 -0.89 26.83
C ARG A 349 -15.10 0.06 26.85
N GLU A 350 -15.81 0.16 25.75
CA GLU A 350 -17.10 0.85 25.76
C GLU A 350 -18.06 0.05 26.66
N SER A 351 -18.29 0.55 27.88
CA SER A 351 -19.32 -0.01 28.74
C SER A 351 -20.68 0.40 28.20
N PHE A 352 -21.45 -0.54 27.69
CA PHE A 352 -22.86 -0.36 27.34
C PHE A 352 -23.71 -0.24 28.60
N THR A 353 -23.57 0.82 29.35
CA THR A 353 -24.57 1.15 30.37
C THR A 353 -25.69 1.93 29.70
N ASN A 354 -26.71 1.25 29.21
CA ASN A 354 -28.03 1.86 29.12
C ASN A 354 -28.32 2.39 30.52
N GLY A 355 -28.60 3.69 30.65
CA GLY A 355 -28.73 4.46 31.89
C GLY A 355 -29.81 3.99 32.88
N THR A 356 -29.78 2.73 33.23
CA THR A 356 -30.44 2.11 34.39
C THR A 356 -29.34 1.39 35.16
N GLU A 357 -28.92 1.96 36.30
CA GLU A 357 -28.06 1.23 37.24
C GLU A 357 -28.67 -0.14 37.54
N PRO A 358 -27.95 -1.25 37.32
CA PRO A 358 -28.41 -2.54 37.86
C PRO A 358 -28.05 -2.57 39.35
N ALA A 359 -29.06 -2.75 40.17
CA ALA A 359 -28.97 -2.89 41.62
C ALA A 359 -28.42 -4.25 42.08
N ASP A 360 -27.53 -4.89 41.31
CA ASP A 360 -26.89 -6.14 41.74
C ASP A 360 -25.51 -6.32 41.07
N PRO A 361 -24.41 -6.39 41.83
CA PRO A 361 -23.08 -6.57 41.30
C PRO A 361 -22.72 -8.05 41.14
N SER A 362 -23.46 -8.81 40.36
CA SER A 362 -22.94 -10.07 39.86
C SER A 362 -22.33 -9.81 38.50
N PRO A 363 -20.99 -9.98 38.30
CA PRO A 363 -20.42 -9.87 36.99
C PRO A 363 -20.92 -11.04 36.14
N ALA A 364 -21.93 -10.77 35.31
CA ALA A 364 -22.13 -11.64 34.16
C ALA A 364 -20.82 -11.76 33.41
N PRO A 365 -20.37 -12.95 33.00
CA PRO A 365 -19.18 -13.10 32.21
C PRO A 365 -19.40 -12.28 30.94
N ALA A 366 -18.69 -11.14 30.84
CA ALA A 366 -18.64 -10.39 29.60
C ALA A 366 -18.19 -11.39 28.53
N GLU A 367 -19.04 -11.68 27.56
CA GLU A 367 -18.67 -12.45 26.38
C GLU A 367 -17.34 -11.86 25.88
N GLN A 368 -16.29 -12.65 25.95
CA GLN A 368 -14.98 -12.25 25.47
C GLN A 368 -15.10 -12.13 23.96
N THR A 369 -15.17 -10.90 23.51
CA THR A 369 -15.31 -10.57 22.10
C THR A 369 -13.92 -10.66 21.46
N GLU A 370 -13.65 -11.79 20.81
CA GLU A 370 -12.38 -12.05 20.15
C GLU A 370 -12.38 -11.48 18.73
N LEU A 371 -11.28 -10.81 18.34
CA LEU A 371 -11.03 -10.33 16.99
C LEU A 371 -10.15 -11.32 16.23
N SER A 372 -10.44 -11.54 14.94
CA SER A 372 -9.67 -12.44 14.06
C SER A 372 -8.37 -11.83 13.53
N VAL A 373 -8.02 -10.61 13.95
CA VAL A 373 -6.89 -9.83 13.46
C VAL A 373 -5.57 -10.55 13.73
N ARG A 374 -4.78 -10.72 12.68
CA ARG A 374 -3.42 -11.28 12.72
C ARG A 374 -2.35 -10.21 12.61
N SER A 375 -2.60 -9.17 11.83
CA SER A 375 -1.71 -8.04 11.63
C SER A 375 -2.40 -6.75 12.10
N LEU A 376 -1.79 -6.08 13.07
CA LEU A 376 -2.31 -4.83 13.63
C LEU A 376 -1.22 -3.76 13.61
N ASP A 377 -1.50 -2.66 12.93
CA ASP A 377 -0.63 -1.50 12.88
C ASP A 377 -1.25 -0.32 13.64
N LEU A 378 -0.58 0.10 14.71
CA LEU A 378 -0.95 1.23 15.58
C LEU A 378 0.19 2.25 15.69
N HIS A 379 1.20 2.21 14.81
CA HIS A 379 2.35 3.11 14.92
C HIS A 379 1.94 4.59 14.79
N SER A 380 2.75 5.47 15.34
CA SER A 380 2.52 6.92 15.27
C SER A 380 1.14 7.35 15.79
N ASN A 381 0.82 6.92 17.00
CA ASN A 381 -0.34 7.36 17.77
C ASN A 381 0.13 8.01 19.08
N ALA A 382 -0.78 8.26 20.02
CA ALA A 382 -0.48 8.83 21.34
C ALA A 382 -0.73 7.82 22.48
N LEU A 383 -0.60 6.53 22.19
CA LEU A 383 -0.86 5.45 23.15
C LEU A 383 0.20 5.43 24.24
N ARG A 384 -0.24 5.31 25.51
CA ARG A 384 0.63 5.20 26.68
C ARG A 384 0.60 3.82 27.30
N VAL A 385 -0.56 3.18 27.28
CA VAL A 385 -0.77 1.86 27.86
C VAL A 385 -1.76 1.09 26.99
N LEU A 386 -1.45 -0.19 26.75
CA LEU A 386 -2.41 -1.15 26.23
C LEU A 386 -2.71 -2.13 27.38
N PRO A 387 -3.97 -2.22 27.85
CA PRO A 387 -4.31 -3.09 28.97
C PRO A 387 -4.26 -4.57 28.59
N ARG A 388 -4.16 -5.45 29.57
CA ARG A 388 -4.05 -6.91 29.33
C ARG A 388 -5.20 -7.46 28.48
N TRP A 389 -6.43 -7.05 28.77
CA TRP A 389 -7.61 -7.50 28.03
C TRP A 389 -7.57 -7.17 26.54
N PHE A 390 -6.79 -6.16 26.13
CA PHE A 390 -6.61 -5.83 24.71
C PHE A 390 -5.96 -6.99 23.96
N PHE A 391 -4.87 -7.55 24.48
CA PHE A 391 -4.22 -8.71 23.88
C PHE A 391 -5.05 -9.98 23.99
N ASP A 392 -5.80 -10.16 25.10
CA ASP A 392 -6.72 -11.28 25.28
C ASP A 392 -7.85 -11.27 24.26
N SER A 393 -8.21 -10.08 23.75
CA SER A 393 -9.20 -9.89 22.68
C SER A 393 -8.64 -10.14 21.26
N LEU A 394 -7.34 -10.36 21.12
CA LEU A 394 -6.63 -10.57 19.86
C LEU A 394 -5.88 -11.91 19.84
N PRO A 395 -6.55 -13.05 20.02
CA PRO A 395 -5.90 -14.36 20.22
C PRO A 395 -5.14 -14.84 18.95
N GLN A 396 -5.42 -14.24 17.79
CA GLN A 396 -4.78 -14.58 16.53
C GLN A 396 -3.62 -13.64 16.15
N LEU A 397 -3.28 -12.64 16.99
CA LEU A 397 -2.30 -11.61 16.68
C LEU A 397 -0.90 -12.20 16.48
N GLU A 398 -0.35 -12.05 15.28
CA GLU A 398 0.97 -12.54 14.89
C GLU A 398 1.98 -11.40 14.71
N THR A 399 1.52 -10.26 14.19
CA THR A 399 2.35 -9.10 13.89
C THR A 399 1.70 -7.84 14.43
N THR A 400 2.46 -7.00 15.14
CA THR A 400 2.00 -5.66 15.52
C THR A 400 3.12 -4.64 15.46
N ASP A 401 2.80 -3.48 14.85
CA ASP A 401 3.63 -2.28 14.92
C ASP A 401 3.00 -1.27 15.89
N LEU A 402 3.73 -0.98 16.96
CA LEU A 402 3.37 -0.05 18.03
C LEU A 402 4.39 1.09 18.14
N GLY A 403 5.22 1.28 17.12
CA GLY A 403 6.26 2.30 17.09
C GLY A 403 5.74 3.71 17.20
N SER A 404 6.60 4.65 17.57
CA SER A 404 6.26 6.08 17.67
C SER A 404 5.01 6.33 18.51
N ASN A 405 4.96 5.71 19.69
CA ASN A 405 3.96 5.90 20.74
C ASN A 405 4.68 6.26 22.08
N SER A 406 4.08 5.99 23.22
CA SER A 406 4.68 6.19 24.55
C SER A 406 4.50 4.96 25.45
N LEU A 407 4.58 3.77 24.86
CA LEU A 407 4.36 2.49 25.54
C LEU A 407 5.60 2.05 26.32
N GLN A 408 5.40 1.56 27.55
CA GLN A 408 6.45 0.99 28.38
C GLN A 408 6.10 -0.48 28.67
N PRO A 409 7.00 -1.45 28.38
CA PRO A 409 6.78 -2.86 28.74
C PRO A 409 6.74 -3.08 30.25
N CYS A 410 5.78 -3.88 30.73
CA CYS A 410 5.69 -4.28 32.12
C CYS A 410 6.71 -5.38 32.48
N GLU A 411 7.08 -5.44 33.76
CA GLU A 411 7.70 -6.63 34.35
C GLU A 411 6.63 -7.70 34.56
N SER A 412 6.85 -8.95 34.09
CA SER A 412 5.94 -10.04 34.40
C SER A 412 6.14 -10.47 35.85
N GLN A 413 5.14 -10.30 36.69
CA GLN A 413 5.15 -10.90 38.02
C GLN A 413 5.08 -12.42 37.85
N GLY A 414 6.11 -13.12 38.28
CA GLY A 414 6.12 -14.57 38.33
C GLY A 414 4.94 -15.06 39.18
N SER A 415 4.03 -15.79 38.58
CA SER A 415 2.82 -16.33 39.22
C SER A 415 3.12 -17.54 40.13
N ASP A 416 4.11 -17.43 41.03
CA ASP A 416 4.38 -18.45 42.04
C ASP A 416 4.78 -17.83 43.37
N GLN A 417 3.88 -17.02 43.95
CA GLN A 417 3.88 -16.85 45.40
C GLN A 417 2.48 -16.55 45.90
N GLY A 418 2.06 -17.43 46.75
CA GLY A 418 0.80 -17.62 47.43
C GLY A 418 0.03 -16.36 47.81
N ARG A 419 -1.29 -16.50 47.71
CA ARG A 419 -2.27 -15.72 48.45
C ARG A 419 -1.82 -15.58 49.91
N ALA A 420 -1.29 -14.40 50.25
CA ALA A 420 -1.26 -13.96 51.63
C ALA A 420 -2.47 -13.07 51.90
N LEU A 421 -3.34 -13.55 52.77
CA LEU A 421 -4.46 -12.86 53.38
C LEU A 421 -3.98 -11.60 54.11
N GLY A 422 -4.68 -10.47 53.93
CA GLY A 422 -4.75 -9.45 54.99
C GLY A 422 -4.50 -8.01 54.58
N GLY A 423 -5.54 -7.19 54.60
CA GLY A 423 -5.48 -5.80 55.07
C GLY A 423 -5.22 -4.69 54.05
N GLY A 424 -6.28 -4.06 53.71
CA GLY A 424 -6.51 -2.69 53.18
C GLY A 424 -5.31 -1.73 53.01
N SER A 425 -4.96 -1.50 51.78
CA SER A 425 -4.57 -0.20 51.25
C SER A 425 -4.69 -0.30 49.71
N HIS A 426 -5.31 0.69 49.06
CA HIS A 426 -5.34 0.81 47.60
C HIS A 426 -3.92 1.01 47.10
N VAL A 427 -3.21 -0.10 46.82
CA VAL A 427 -2.04 -0.11 46.00
C VAL A 427 -2.52 -0.05 44.55
N PRO A 428 -2.08 0.87 43.70
CA PRO A 428 -2.43 0.88 42.30
C PRO A 428 -2.11 -0.50 41.70
N VAL A 429 -3.08 -1.10 41.01
CA VAL A 429 -2.86 -2.37 40.30
C VAL A 429 -1.77 -2.10 39.28
N PRO A 430 -0.69 -2.93 39.19
CA PRO A 430 0.45 -2.69 38.30
C PRO A 430 0.12 -2.65 36.79
N GLY A 431 -1.13 -2.72 36.41
CA GLY A 431 -1.62 -2.71 35.03
C GLY A 431 -1.91 -1.33 34.45
N ASP A 432 -1.89 -0.25 35.24
CA ASP A 432 -2.35 1.07 34.78
C ASP A 432 -1.21 1.99 34.26
N THR A 433 0.04 1.57 34.36
CA THR A 433 1.21 2.40 34.01
C THR A 433 2.09 1.82 32.93
N CYS A 434 1.93 0.57 32.55
CA CYS A 434 2.74 -0.15 31.58
C CYS A 434 1.93 -1.16 30.76
N THR A 435 2.49 -1.60 29.61
CA THR A 435 1.86 -2.54 28.68
C THR A 435 2.41 -3.95 28.86
N PRO A 436 1.55 -4.95 29.16
CA PRO A 436 1.98 -6.33 29.38
C PRO A 436 2.14 -7.11 28.06
N PHE A 437 3.36 -7.22 27.55
CA PHE A 437 3.70 -8.01 26.36
C PHE A 437 3.97 -9.49 26.67
N TYR A 438 3.70 -9.98 27.87
CA TYR A 438 3.85 -11.37 28.26
C TYR A 438 2.56 -12.17 28.08
N ASN A 439 2.66 -13.49 27.88
CA ASN A 439 1.54 -14.39 27.57
C ASN A 439 0.73 -13.98 26.31
N VAL A 440 1.42 -13.60 25.23
CA VAL A 440 0.82 -13.40 23.90
C VAL A 440 1.34 -14.49 22.97
N PRO A 441 0.79 -15.71 23.01
CA PRO A 441 1.43 -16.92 22.51
C PRO A 441 1.61 -16.98 20.99
N ARG A 442 0.84 -16.23 20.24
CA ARG A 442 0.95 -16.18 18.76
C ARG A 442 1.76 -15.02 18.22
N LEU A 443 2.07 -14.01 19.04
CA LEU A 443 2.84 -12.86 18.61
C LEU A 443 4.27 -13.26 18.22
N ARG A 444 4.66 -12.95 17.00
CA ARG A 444 5.96 -13.28 16.40
C ARG A 444 6.78 -12.04 16.06
N HIS A 445 6.11 -10.97 15.63
CA HIS A 445 6.75 -9.75 15.18
C HIS A 445 6.20 -8.57 15.97
N LEU A 446 7.06 -7.93 16.74
CA LEU A 446 6.71 -6.77 17.58
C LEU A 446 7.66 -5.62 17.26
N SER A 447 7.09 -4.48 16.87
CA SER A 447 7.80 -3.22 16.75
C SER A 447 7.40 -2.28 17.88
N LEU A 448 8.39 -1.78 18.60
CA LEU A 448 8.29 -0.78 19.68
C LEU A 448 9.28 0.37 19.44
N HIS A 449 9.63 0.65 18.19
CA HIS A 449 10.55 1.72 17.86
C HIS A 449 10.01 3.08 18.34
N GLU A 450 10.90 3.98 18.74
CA GLU A 450 10.54 5.37 19.13
C GLU A 450 9.43 5.47 20.21
N ASN A 451 9.46 4.62 21.24
CA ASN A 451 8.49 4.66 22.36
C ASN A 451 9.01 5.34 23.62
N ASN A 452 10.22 5.91 23.60
CA ASN A 452 10.89 6.48 24.78
C ASN A 452 11.10 5.44 25.90
N ILE A 453 11.29 4.16 25.56
CA ILE A 453 11.57 3.10 26.53
C ILE A 453 12.95 3.32 27.12
N THR A 454 13.02 3.52 28.44
CA THR A 454 14.29 3.76 29.14
C THR A 454 14.94 2.48 29.68
N ARG A 455 14.14 1.46 29.97
CA ARG A 455 14.63 0.19 30.53
C ARG A 455 13.73 -0.97 30.13
N LEU A 456 14.33 -2.08 29.73
CA LEU A 456 13.62 -3.36 29.62
C LEU A 456 13.67 -4.10 30.95
N HIS A 457 12.52 -4.59 31.38
CA HIS A 457 12.43 -5.41 32.58
C HIS A 457 12.66 -6.89 32.25
N PRO A 458 13.25 -7.69 33.18
CA PRO A 458 13.30 -9.14 33.06
C PRO A 458 11.89 -9.72 32.84
N HIS A 459 11.81 -10.73 32.00
CA HIS A 459 10.56 -11.43 31.70
C HIS A 459 9.44 -10.59 31.07
N ALA A 460 9.76 -9.41 30.51
CA ALA A 460 8.77 -8.55 29.85
C ALA A 460 8.03 -9.25 28.69
N PHE A 461 8.67 -10.21 28.05
CA PHE A 461 8.13 -11.00 26.93
C PHE A 461 7.91 -12.48 27.28
N ASN A 462 7.79 -12.80 28.56
CA ASN A 462 7.63 -14.19 29.02
C ASN A 462 6.40 -14.85 28.36
N ARG A 463 6.58 -16.08 27.83
CA ARG A 463 5.56 -16.84 27.06
C ARG A 463 5.04 -16.10 25.82
N THR A 464 5.85 -15.18 25.26
CA THR A 464 5.60 -14.50 23.99
C THR A 464 6.77 -14.79 23.06
N PRO A 465 6.68 -15.82 22.22
CA PRO A 465 7.83 -16.35 21.46
C PRO A 465 8.11 -15.50 20.22
N LEU A 466 8.63 -14.28 20.44
CA LEU A 466 8.98 -13.36 19.37
C LEU A 466 10.08 -13.91 18.46
N LEU A 467 9.90 -13.76 17.16
CA LEU A 467 10.91 -14.00 16.13
C LEU A 467 11.63 -12.69 15.75
N SER A 468 10.92 -11.57 15.80
CA SER A 468 11.47 -10.25 15.50
C SER A 468 11.02 -9.24 16.55
N LEU A 469 11.97 -8.46 17.06
CA LEU A 469 11.74 -7.37 18.00
C LEU A 469 12.48 -6.12 17.52
N ASP A 470 11.75 -5.03 17.29
CA ASP A 470 12.35 -3.73 17.00
C ASP A 470 12.19 -2.79 18.18
N LEU A 471 13.29 -2.34 18.73
CA LEU A 471 13.42 -1.38 19.84
C LEU A 471 14.22 -0.15 19.42
N SER A 472 14.36 0.09 18.11
CA SER A 472 15.16 1.21 17.59
C SER A 472 14.61 2.57 18.02
N GLY A 473 15.47 3.58 18.09
CA GLY A 473 15.06 4.95 18.39
C GLY A 473 14.56 5.22 19.82
N ASN A 474 14.70 4.25 20.74
CA ASN A 474 14.38 4.46 22.15
C ASN A 474 15.61 5.05 22.86
N ARG A 475 15.72 6.37 22.85
CA ARG A 475 16.87 7.07 23.42
C ARG A 475 17.00 6.72 24.89
N ASP A 476 18.24 6.47 25.32
CA ASP A 476 18.57 6.08 26.70
C ASP A 476 18.10 4.66 27.12
N LEU A 477 17.72 3.78 26.17
CA LEU A 477 17.35 2.40 26.45
C LEU A 477 18.47 1.67 27.19
N SER A 478 18.11 0.98 28.26
CA SER A 478 18.97 0.04 28.99
C SER A 478 18.41 -1.37 28.90
N VAL A 479 19.26 -2.31 28.44
CA VAL A 479 18.96 -3.74 28.36
C VAL A 479 19.84 -4.47 29.38
N PRO A 480 19.36 -4.69 30.62
CA PRO A 480 20.13 -5.38 31.65
C PRO A 480 20.29 -6.87 31.32
N ARG A 481 21.27 -7.54 31.95
CA ARG A 481 21.63 -8.96 31.67
C ARG A 481 20.45 -9.95 31.77
N GLY A 482 19.46 -9.67 32.58
CA GLY A 482 18.27 -10.52 32.74
C GLY A 482 17.15 -10.23 31.72
N ALA A 483 17.25 -9.15 30.94
CA ALA A 483 16.27 -8.84 29.92
C ALA A 483 16.49 -9.68 28.65
N LEU A 484 15.42 -10.01 27.93
CA LEU A 484 15.41 -10.82 26.71
C LEU A 484 15.87 -12.30 26.88
N GLY A 485 16.19 -12.76 28.11
CA GLY A 485 16.59 -14.13 28.33
C GLY A 485 15.52 -15.15 27.96
N GLU A 486 14.29 -14.83 28.15
CA GLU A 486 13.11 -15.63 27.76
C GLU A 486 12.96 -15.82 26.25
N LEU A 487 13.64 -14.98 25.44
CA LEU A 487 13.64 -15.04 23.99
C LEU A 487 14.87 -15.76 23.38
N GLU A 488 15.70 -16.38 24.24
CA GLU A 488 16.98 -17.04 23.82
C GLU A 488 16.82 -17.99 22.64
N LEU A 489 15.73 -18.77 22.62
CA LEU A 489 15.50 -19.83 21.62
C LEU A 489 14.55 -19.41 20.49
N SER A 490 13.95 -18.24 20.56
CA SER A 490 12.98 -17.80 19.56
C SER A 490 13.44 -16.61 18.73
N LEU A 491 14.11 -15.60 19.34
CA LEU A 491 14.41 -14.34 18.68
C LEU A 491 15.46 -14.49 17.58
N GLN A 492 15.06 -14.23 16.34
CA GLN A 492 15.93 -14.32 15.16
C GLN A 492 16.41 -12.95 14.68
N LYS A 493 15.60 -11.90 14.89
CA LYS A 493 15.92 -10.54 14.47
C LYS A 493 15.71 -9.57 15.63
N LEU A 494 16.76 -8.77 15.92
CA LEU A 494 16.72 -7.72 16.93
C LEU A 494 17.27 -6.41 16.35
N SER A 495 16.50 -5.34 16.48
CA SER A 495 16.96 -3.98 16.18
C SER A 495 17.05 -3.17 17.48
N LEU A 496 18.24 -2.62 17.73
CA LEU A 496 18.57 -1.68 18.82
C LEU A 496 19.18 -0.39 18.26
N ARG A 497 18.90 -0.09 17.01
CA ARG A 497 19.44 1.06 16.28
C ARG A 497 19.07 2.38 16.94
N GLY A 498 20.01 3.32 17.00
CA GLY A 498 19.74 4.71 17.40
C GLY A 498 19.37 4.93 18.86
N ASN A 499 19.74 4.01 19.77
CA ASN A 499 19.38 4.07 21.19
C ASN A 499 20.41 4.78 22.07
N GLN A 500 21.52 5.28 21.50
CA GLN A 500 22.62 5.91 22.23
C GLN A 500 23.22 5.04 23.36
N MET A 501 23.16 3.69 23.20
CA MET A 501 23.63 2.74 24.19
C MET A 501 25.16 2.69 24.23
N ASP A 502 25.71 2.59 25.42
CA ASP A 502 27.08 2.22 25.71
C ASP A 502 27.16 0.77 26.21
N GLU A 503 28.37 0.27 26.56
CA GLU A 503 28.57 -1.10 27.02
C GLU A 503 27.82 -1.42 28.32
N SER A 504 27.62 -0.43 29.18
CA SER A 504 26.93 -0.61 30.46
C SER A 504 25.42 -0.83 30.29
N ARG A 505 24.87 -0.27 29.22
CA ARG A 505 23.44 -0.35 28.87
C ARG A 505 23.10 -1.51 27.93
N ALA A 506 24.09 -2.03 27.19
CA ALA A 506 23.90 -3.08 26.17
C ALA A 506 24.33 -4.46 26.69
N ALA A 507 23.80 -4.93 27.83
CA ALA A 507 24.14 -6.21 28.40
C ALA A 507 23.28 -7.35 27.82
N LEU A 508 23.41 -7.62 26.51
CA LEU A 508 22.63 -8.66 25.83
C LEU A 508 22.92 -10.05 26.38
N PRO A 509 21.88 -10.88 26.65
CA PRO A 509 22.08 -12.29 27.00
C PRO A 509 22.55 -13.11 25.79
N CYS A 510 22.82 -14.39 26.01
CA CYS A 510 23.07 -15.34 24.94
C CYS A 510 21.78 -15.65 24.18
N LEU A 511 21.62 -15.12 22.95
CA LEU A 511 20.45 -15.35 22.10
C LEU A 511 20.80 -16.38 21.01
N ARG A 512 20.55 -17.66 21.28
CA ARG A 512 20.98 -18.79 20.43
C ARG A 512 20.26 -18.90 19.09
N ALA A 513 19.12 -18.23 18.95
CA ALA A 513 18.36 -18.18 17.68
C ALA A 513 18.68 -16.94 16.84
N LEU A 514 19.43 -15.96 17.38
CA LEU A 514 19.61 -14.64 16.75
C LEU A 514 20.49 -14.71 15.50
N ARG A 515 19.96 -14.26 14.37
CA ARG A 515 20.62 -14.24 13.06
C ARG A 515 20.89 -12.82 12.55
N VAL A 516 20.00 -11.88 12.83
CA VAL A 516 20.08 -10.49 12.36
C VAL A 516 20.09 -9.54 13.55
N LEU A 517 21.14 -8.74 13.67
CA LEU A 517 21.29 -7.76 14.72
C LEU A 517 21.67 -6.40 14.15
N ASP A 518 20.85 -5.39 14.45
CA ASP A 518 21.14 -3.98 14.14
C ASP A 518 21.47 -3.23 15.44
N LEU A 519 22.72 -2.78 15.55
CA LEU A 519 23.26 -1.94 16.64
C LEU A 519 23.71 -0.56 16.12
N ALA A 520 23.35 -0.19 14.89
CA ALA A 520 23.80 1.04 14.28
C ALA A 520 23.36 2.29 15.07
N GLY A 521 24.16 3.35 15.04
CA GLY A 521 23.82 4.62 15.67
C GLY A 521 23.80 4.57 17.20
N ASN A 522 24.66 3.76 17.82
CA ASN A 522 24.87 3.72 19.26
C ASN A 522 26.25 4.32 19.65
N ARG A 523 26.68 4.17 20.91
CA ARG A 523 27.97 4.65 21.44
C ARG A 523 28.86 3.51 21.92
N LEU A 524 28.73 2.35 21.32
CA LEU A 524 29.47 1.15 21.71
C LEU A 524 30.94 1.30 21.35
N SER A 525 31.84 1.07 22.31
CA SER A 525 33.30 0.91 22.11
C SER A 525 33.70 -0.58 22.02
N LEU A 526 32.86 -1.48 22.57
CA LEU A 526 33.01 -2.94 22.52
C LEU A 526 31.64 -3.58 22.20
N LEU A 527 31.69 -4.72 21.52
CA LEU A 527 30.48 -5.51 21.28
C LEU A 527 30.05 -6.28 22.55
N PRO A 528 28.72 -6.43 22.78
CA PRO A 528 28.21 -7.21 23.90
C PRO A 528 28.74 -8.64 23.91
N ALA A 529 29.26 -9.12 25.06
CA ALA A 529 29.87 -10.44 25.19
C ALA A 529 28.89 -11.60 24.87
N GLY A 530 27.60 -11.42 25.11
CA GLY A 530 26.55 -12.40 24.80
C GLY A 530 26.43 -12.77 23.33
N LEU A 531 26.94 -11.96 22.39
CA LEU A 531 26.87 -12.22 20.96
C LEU A 531 27.71 -13.40 20.49
N SER A 532 28.71 -13.82 21.28
CA SER A 532 29.60 -14.91 20.90
C SER A 532 28.91 -16.27 20.77
N CYS A 533 27.70 -16.44 21.29
CA CYS A 533 26.93 -17.68 21.20
C CYS A 533 25.80 -17.60 20.12
N SER A 534 25.60 -16.44 19.50
CA SER A 534 24.54 -16.23 18.53
C SER A 534 25.03 -16.60 17.13
N PRO A 535 24.24 -17.37 16.32
CA PRO A 535 24.60 -17.73 14.96
C PRO A 535 24.27 -16.57 14.00
N LEU A 536 24.91 -15.40 14.23
CA LEU A 536 24.65 -14.20 13.42
C LEU A 536 24.99 -14.43 11.95
N GLU A 537 24.09 -14.01 11.07
CA GLU A 537 24.25 -13.97 9.62
C GLU A 537 24.48 -12.53 9.13
N SER A 538 23.82 -11.55 9.75
CA SER A 538 23.94 -10.13 9.44
C SER A 538 24.11 -9.30 10.71
N LEU A 539 25.09 -8.40 10.70
CA LEU A 539 25.41 -7.49 11.79
C LEU A 539 25.62 -6.06 11.26
N ASP A 540 24.80 -5.12 11.71
CA ASP A 540 25.00 -3.70 11.45
C ASP A 540 25.48 -2.98 12.72
N VAL A 541 26.70 -2.43 12.67
CA VAL A 541 27.31 -1.66 13.76
C VAL A 541 27.75 -0.27 13.29
N ARG A 542 27.23 0.21 12.20
CA ARG A 542 27.54 1.56 11.66
C ARG A 542 27.34 2.64 12.71
N ASN A 543 28.15 3.71 12.61
CA ASN A 543 28.04 4.88 13.49
C ASN A 543 28.07 4.50 14.98
N ASN A 544 29.12 3.81 15.40
CA ASN A 544 29.49 3.55 16.79
C ASN A 544 30.93 4.02 17.07
N SER A 545 31.50 3.65 18.20
CA SER A 545 32.87 3.97 18.61
C SER A 545 33.78 2.70 18.66
N LEU A 546 33.44 1.69 17.86
CA LEU A 546 34.17 0.41 17.87
C LEU A 546 35.56 0.55 17.24
N GLN A 547 36.59 0.05 17.95
CA GLN A 547 37.96 -0.06 17.46
C GLN A 547 38.30 -1.48 17.01
N THR A 548 37.55 -2.47 17.48
CA THR A 548 37.73 -3.91 17.19
C THR A 548 36.37 -4.61 17.21
N LEU A 549 36.24 -5.67 16.44
CA LEU A 549 35.09 -6.60 16.51
C LEU A 549 35.32 -7.73 17.51
N GLY A 550 36.53 -7.79 18.14
CA GLY A 550 36.91 -8.83 19.06
C GLY A 550 36.85 -10.22 18.43
N LYS A 551 36.59 -11.23 19.24
CA LYS A 551 36.53 -12.64 18.78
C LYS A 551 35.26 -13.02 18.04
N LEU A 552 34.38 -12.06 17.69
CA LEU A 552 33.12 -12.37 17.03
C LEU A 552 33.35 -12.96 15.64
N VAL A 553 34.21 -12.34 14.83
CA VAL A 553 34.46 -12.75 13.45
C VAL A 553 35.12 -14.11 13.38
N SER A 554 36.08 -14.37 14.29
CA SER A 554 36.81 -15.66 14.34
C SER A 554 35.96 -16.82 14.85
N ARG A 555 34.87 -16.57 15.58
CA ARG A 555 33.98 -17.58 16.17
C ARG A 555 32.65 -17.78 15.43
N SER A 556 32.24 -16.82 14.62
CA SER A 556 30.97 -16.89 13.92
C SER A 556 31.16 -17.39 12.48
N HIS A 557 30.98 -18.70 12.28
CA HIS A 557 31.01 -19.30 10.93
C HIS A 557 29.78 -19.00 10.07
N SER A 558 28.72 -18.43 10.65
CA SER A 558 27.46 -18.11 10.00
C SER A 558 27.41 -16.68 9.44
N LEU A 559 28.34 -15.80 9.85
CA LEU A 559 28.33 -14.39 9.52
C LEU A 559 28.60 -14.15 8.02
N ARG A 560 27.67 -13.54 7.31
CA ARG A 560 27.73 -13.28 5.87
C ARG A 560 27.89 -11.80 5.54
N GLU A 561 27.28 -10.95 6.37
CA GLU A 561 27.22 -9.51 6.15
C GLU A 561 27.56 -8.75 7.42
N VAL A 562 28.47 -7.77 7.31
CA VAL A 562 28.83 -6.87 8.41
C VAL A 562 28.94 -5.44 7.87
N SER A 563 28.15 -4.54 8.44
CA SER A 563 28.16 -3.12 8.12
C SER A 563 28.91 -2.33 9.19
N LEU A 564 30.07 -1.72 8.84
CA LEU A 564 31.04 -1.13 9.76
C LEU A 564 31.23 0.38 9.66
N ALA A 565 30.68 1.05 8.66
CA ALA A 565 30.93 2.46 8.37
C ALA A 565 30.66 3.37 9.59
N GLY A 566 31.45 4.43 9.73
CA GLY A 566 31.30 5.39 10.83
C GLY A 566 31.82 4.91 12.19
N ASN A 567 32.78 3.98 12.20
CA ASN A 567 33.52 3.56 13.38
C ASN A 567 35.03 3.90 13.24
N PRO A 568 35.78 4.08 14.34
CA PRO A 568 37.20 4.44 14.32
C PRO A 568 38.12 3.22 14.09
N PHE A 569 37.77 2.35 13.13
CA PHE A 569 38.65 1.23 12.73
C PHE A 569 39.91 1.74 12.02
N SER A 570 41.07 1.10 12.31
CA SER A 570 42.31 1.41 11.62
C SER A 570 42.30 0.87 10.18
N CYS A 571 42.39 1.74 9.20
CA CYS A 571 42.49 1.36 7.77
C CYS A 571 43.86 0.74 7.42
N CYS A 572 44.90 0.95 8.27
CA CYS A 572 46.29 0.53 7.96
C CYS A 572 46.64 -0.84 8.51
N SER A 573 45.79 -1.48 9.28
CA SER A 573 46.03 -2.82 9.83
C SER A 573 44.72 -3.60 9.93
N LEU A 574 44.78 -4.90 9.63
CA LEU A 574 43.61 -5.80 9.82
C LEU A 574 43.55 -6.35 11.27
N GLY A 575 44.38 -5.85 12.20
CA GLY A 575 44.40 -6.30 13.60
C GLY A 575 43.09 -6.14 14.35
N TRP A 576 42.17 -5.29 13.87
CA TRP A 576 40.80 -5.15 14.41
C TRP A 576 39.90 -6.35 14.12
N LEU A 577 40.30 -7.25 13.18
CA LEU A 577 39.60 -8.50 12.87
C LEU A 577 40.00 -9.63 13.82
N ASP A 578 41.26 -9.60 14.35
CA ASP A 578 41.87 -10.74 15.06
C ASP A 578 42.04 -10.51 16.57
N SER A 579 41.80 -9.30 17.08
CA SER A 579 42.04 -8.94 18.50
C SER A 579 40.92 -9.30 19.47
#